data_c9d608b37ab1240c2a9a44bc2418e881
#
_entry.id   c9d608b37ab1240c2a9a44bc2418e881
#
_cell.length_a   1.000
_cell.length_b   1.000
_cell.length_c   1.000
_cell.angle_alpha   90.00
_cell.angle_beta   90.00
_cell.angle_gamma   90.00
#
_symmetry.space_group_name_H-M   'P 1'
#
loop_
_entity.id
_entity.type
_entity.pdbx_description
1 polymer ?
#
loop_
_entity_poly.entity_id
_entity_poly.type
_entity_poly.pdbx_seq_one_letter_code
_entity_poly.pdbx_strand_id
1 'polypeptide(L)'
;MKDFFKDWKVHVLCLILTLRAEFIGIKKFSFGPISFSLLPMLYALVFGALLAVFKLIDRETMETASPYIGISVMLLIAKMGASIGPNLAAVLKAGPALLLQEFGNLGTILIALPVAVLIFKMDRTAVGCSFSISREGSLAIVADMYGLDSPEGQGVMGGYITGTVLGTLFNGILVSFLISLNIFHPYALAMAAGTGSASMMSAALAPIVESFPAMAEEIQAYAASSQVLTSVDGMYMSLFVALPFTNWLYKKLKKEKPAAGKAEK
;
A
#
# COMPACT_ATOMS: atom_id res chain seq x y z
N MET A 1 -24.69 4.70 -13.78
CA MET A 1 -24.25 4.49 -15.18
C MET A 1 -24.34 5.73 -16.07
N LYS A 2 -25.32 6.62 -15.89
CA LYS A 2 -25.39 7.88 -16.68
C LYS A 2 -24.19 8.83 -16.42
N ASP A 3 -23.65 8.83 -15.22
CA ASP A 3 -22.54 9.71 -14.85
C ASP A 3 -21.17 9.22 -15.38
N PHE A 4 -21.02 7.91 -15.61
CA PHE A 4 -19.77 7.34 -16.15
C PHE A 4 -19.40 7.94 -17.53
N PHE A 5 -20.38 8.12 -18.41
CA PHE A 5 -20.15 8.74 -19.73
C PHE A 5 -19.98 10.27 -19.65
N LYS A 6 -20.40 10.89 -18.55
CA LYS A 6 -20.25 12.33 -18.34
C LYS A 6 -18.78 12.68 -18.08
N ASP A 7 -18.02 11.77 -17.47
CA ASP A 7 -16.64 11.98 -17.08
C ASP A 7 -15.63 11.52 -18.15
N TRP A 8 -16.01 11.66 -19.42
CA TRP A 8 -15.21 11.20 -20.56
C TRP A 8 -13.78 11.74 -20.57
N LYS A 9 -13.56 12.98 -20.05
CA LYS A 9 -12.21 13.58 -19.94
C LYS A 9 -11.30 12.75 -19.05
N VAL A 10 -11.80 12.28 -17.90
CA VAL A 10 -11.06 11.40 -16.98
C VAL A 10 -10.69 10.11 -17.68
N HIS A 11 -11.66 9.47 -18.35
CA HIS A 11 -11.43 8.19 -19.03
C HIS A 11 -10.41 8.31 -20.17
N VAL A 12 -10.53 9.34 -21.00
CA VAL A 12 -9.58 9.60 -22.09
C VAL A 12 -8.18 9.91 -21.54
N LEU A 13 -8.09 10.71 -20.48
CA LEU A 13 -6.81 11.02 -19.85
C LEU A 13 -6.15 9.77 -19.28
N CYS A 14 -6.89 8.94 -18.52
CA CYS A 14 -6.38 7.69 -17.98
C CYS A 14 -5.94 6.74 -19.10
N LEU A 15 -6.72 6.64 -20.18
CA LEU A 15 -6.36 5.82 -21.33
C LEU A 15 -5.05 6.29 -21.99
N ILE A 16 -4.90 7.60 -22.22
CA ILE A 16 -3.68 8.17 -22.82
C ILE A 16 -2.47 7.92 -21.91
N LEU A 17 -2.61 8.13 -20.60
CA LEU A 17 -1.52 7.90 -19.64
C LEU A 17 -1.13 6.42 -19.61
N THR A 18 -2.10 5.51 -19.58
CA THR A 18 -1.86 4.08 -19.58
C THR A 18 -1.19 3.63 -20.89
N LEU A 19 -1.71 4.05 -22.05
CA LEU A 19 -1.12 3.70 -23.34
C LEU A 19 0.32 4.20 -23.47
N ARG A 20 0.62 5.42 -23.02
CA ARG A 20 1.99 5.94 -23.02
C ARG A 20 2.90 5.16 -22.10
N ALA A 21 2.41 4.82 -20.90
CA ALA A 21 3.16 4.04 -19.94
C ALA A 21 3.46 2.62 -20.46
N GLU A 22 2.47 1.95 -21.04
CA GLU A 22 2.62 0.63 -21.68
C GLU A 22 3.55 0.66 -22.90
N PHE A 23 3.50 1.74 -23.69
CA PHE A 23 4.42 1.91 -24.82
C PHE A 23 5.89 2.01 -24.39
N ILE A 24 6.18 2.63 -23.24
CA ILE A 24 7.52 2.64 -22.64
C ILE A 24 7.90 1.23 -22.19
N GLY A 25 6.95 0.46 -21.69
CA GLY A 25 7.11 -0.90 -21.23
C GLY A 25 7.95 -1.03 -19.96
N ILE A 26 8.30 -2.26 -19.61
CA ILE A 26 9.14 -2.55 -18.45
C ILE A 26 10.59 -2.21 -18.75
N LYS A 27 11.19 -1.33 -17.94
CA LYS A 27 12.62 -1.02 -18.01
C LYS A 27 13.35 -1.62 -16.82
N LYS A 28 14.31 -2.49 -17.09
CA LYS A 28 15.14 -3.15 -16.11
C LYS A 28 16.44 -2.39 -15.92
N PHE A 29 16.79 -2.17 -14.68
CA PHE A 29 18.05 -1.56 -14.29
C PHE A 29 18.80 -2.53 -13.37
N SER A 30 20.04 -2.81 -13.67
CA SER A 30 20.91 -3.68 -12.88
C SER A 30 22.16 -2.92 -12.46
N PHE A 31 22.38 -2.84 -11.16
CA PHE A 31 23.57 -2.25 -10.56
C PHE A 31 24.27 -3.30 -9.68
N GLY A 32 25.14 -4.10 -10.29
CA GLY A 32 25.77 -5.22 -9.61
C GLY A 32 24.76 -6.28 -9.17
N PRO A 33 24.70 -6.66 -7.88
CA PRO A 33 23.77 -7.67 -7.39
C PRO A 33 22.32 -7.16 -7.23
N ILE A 34 22.11 -5.84 -7.35
CA ILE A 34 20.80 -5.23 -7.17
C ILE A 34 20.20 -4.97 -8.57
N SER A 35 19.02 -5.54 -8.82
CA SER A 35 18.24 -5.23 -10.01
C SER A 35 16.85 -4.73 -9.59
N PHE A 36 16.32 -3.79 -10.35
CA PHE A 36 14.92 -3.35 -10.16
C PHE A 36 14.29 -3.04 -11.51
N SER A 37 12.98 -3.21 -11.56
CA SER A 37 12.20 -2.98 -12.76
C SER A 37 11.28 -1.79 -12.59
N LEU A 38 11.33 -0.83 -13.51
CA LEU A 38 10.34 0.22 -13.59
C LEU A 38 9.14 -0.29 -14.40
N LEU A 39 8.02 -0.38 -13.74
CA LEU A 39 6.76 -0.86 -14.32
C LEU A 39 5.98 0.26 -14.99
N PRO A 40 5.16 -0.02 -16.01
CA PRO A 40 4.32 0.95 -16.69
C PRO A 40 3.48 1.79 -15.73
N MET A 41 2.95 1.21 -14.66
CA MET A 41 2.13 1.96 -13.71
C MET A 41 2.91 3.08 -12.99
N LEU A 42 4.24 2.94 -12.80
CA LEU A 42 5.07 4.01 -12.23
C LEU A 42 5.17 5.21 -13.17
N TYR A 43 5.29 4.96 -14.46
CA TYR A 43 5.30 6.03 -15.46
C TYR A 43 3.95 6.73 -15.51
N ALA A 44 2.84 5.98 -15.50
CA ALA A 44 1.49 6.56 -15.47
C ALA A 44 1.29 7.44 -14.24
N LEU A 45 1.75 6.99 -13.06
CA LEU A 45 1.71 7.76 -11.83
C LEU A 45 2.51 9.05 -11.92
N VAL A 46 3.77 8.96 -12.40
CA VAL A 46 4.65 10.13 -12.54
C VAL A 46 4.07 11.12 -13.55
N PHE A 47 3.61 10.65 -14.70
CA PHE A 47 3.00 11.51 -15.69
C PHE A 47 1.73 12.19 -15.17
N GLY A 48 0.86 11.45 -14.46
CA GLY A 48 -0.31 12.02 -13.82
C GLY A 48 0.04 13.09 -12.79
N ALA A 49 1.05 12.83 -11.94
CA ALA A 49 1.54 13.80 -10.97
C ALA A 49 2.13 15.05 -11.64
N LEU A 50 2.92 14.90 -12.70
CA LEU A 50 3.47 16.02 -13.46
C LEU A 50 2.38 16.88 -14.10
N LEU A 51 1.35 16.26 -14.68
CA LEU A 51 0.22 16.98 -15.25
C LEU A 51 -0.52 17.81 -14.18
N ALA A 52 -0.65 17.28 -12.95
CA ALA A 52 -1.24 17.99 -11.83
C ALA A 52 -0.34 19.16 -11.35
N VAL A 53 0.97 18.93 -11.18
CA VAL A 53 1.94 19.94 -10.75
C VAL A 53 2.02 21.11 -11.75
N PHE A 54 2.04 20.80 -13.04
CA PHE A 54 2.04 21.83 -14.10
C PHE A 54 0.65 22.42 -14.36
N LYS A 55 -0.37 22.07 -13.56
CA LYS A 55 -1.74 22.58 -13.69
C LYS A 55 -2.35 22.36 -15.09
N LEU A 56 -1.92 21.29 -15.77
CA LEU A 56 -2.47 20.90 -17.07
C LEU A 56 -3.80 20.15 -16.94
N ILE A 57 -4.12 19.70 -15.72
CA ILE A 57 -5.40 19.13 -15.33
C ILE A 57 -5.99 20.02 -14.26
N ASP A 58 -7.24 20.40 -14.43
CA ASP A 58 -8.00 21.18 -13.47
C ASP A 58 -8.37 20.33 -12.23
N ARG A 59 -8.56 21.01 -11.11
CA ARG A 59 -8.87 20.39 -9.83
C ARG A 59 -10.20 19.60 -9.90
N GLU A 60 -11.18 20.12 -10.60
CA GLU A 60 -12.48 19.47 -10.78
C GLU A 60 -12.33 18.10 -11.44
N THR A 61 -11.53 18.02 -12.51
CA THR A 61 -11.24 16.73 -13.18
C THR A 61 -10.53 15.74 -12.24
N MET A 62 -9.61 16.21 -11.37
CA MET A 62 -8.94 15.34 -10.39
C MET A 62 -9.91 14.83 -9.32
N GLU A 63 -10.78 15.68 -8.80
CA GLU A 63 -11.79 15.31 -7.81
C GLU A 63 -12.81 14.31 -8.43
N THR A 64 -13.20 14.52 -9.67
CA THR A 64 -14.06 13.59 -10.44
C THR A 64 -13.39 12.25 -10.69
N ALA A 65 -12.06 12.18 -10.82
CA ALA A 65 -11.31 10.95 -11.02
C ALA A 65 -11.23 10.07 -9.75
N SER A 66 -11.32 10.66 -8.56
CA SER A 66 -11.12 9.98 -7.28
C SER A 66 -12.02 8.73 -7.08
N PRO A 67 -13.34 8.74 -7.35
CA PRO A 67 -14.19 7.55 -7.19
C PRO A 67 -13.79 6.37 -8.08
N TYR A 68 -13.16 6.62 -9.24
CA TYR A 68 -12.74 5.56 -10.17
C TYR A 68 -11.57 4.74 -9.65
N ILE A 69 -10.83 5.24 -8.64
CA ILE A 69 -9.78 4.46 -7.95
C ILE A 69 -10.41 3.22 -7.32
N GLY A 70 -11.52 3.36 -6.61
CA GLY A 70 -12.22 2.25 -5.96
C GLY A 70 -12.67 1.19 -6.97
N ILE A 71 -13.25 1.60 -8.11
CA ILE A 71 -13.68 0.69 -9.17
C ILE A 71 -12.48 -0.07 -9.76
N SER A 72 -11.37 0.61 -10.01
CA SER A 72 -10.16 -0.01 -10.55
C SER A 72 -9.55 -1.01 -9.57
N VAL A 73 -9.54 -0.69 -8.28
CA VAL A 73 -9.07 -1.61 -7.21
C VAL A 73 -9.98 -2.84 -7.11
N MET A 74 -11.30 -2.68 -7.20
CA MET A 74 -12.23 -3.83 -7.20
C MET A 74 -11.96 -4.78 -8.37
N LEU A 75 -11.73 -4.25 -9.57
CA LEU A 75 -11.37 -5.06 -10.75
C LEU A 75 -10.06 -5.81 -10.56
N LEU A 76 -9.06 -5.14 -9.96
CA LEU A 76 -7.79 -5.77 -9.64
C LEU A 76 -7.98 -6.92 -8.62
N ILE A 77 -8.72 -6.69 -7.54
CA ILE A 77 -9.02 -7.72 -6.53
C ILE A 77 -9.77 -8.89 -7.14
N ALA A 78 -10.76 -8.64 -8.01
CA ALA A 78 -11.48 -9.69 -8.70
C ALA A 78 -10.55 -10.55 -9.59
N LYS A 79 -9.65 -9.90 -10.35
CA LYS A 79 -8.63 -10.60 -11.15
C LYS A 79 -7.71 -11.45 -10.26
N MET A 80 -7.28 -10.91 -9.13
CA MET A 80 -6.41 -11.62 -8.17
C MET A 80 -7.15 -12.79 -7.54
N GLY A 81 -8.42 -12.62 -7.16
CA GLY A 81 -9.26 -13.70 -6.65
C GLY A 81 -9.36 -14.89 -7.62
N ALA A 82 -9.39 -14.62 -8.92
CA ALA A 82 -9.38 -15.66 -9.94
C ALA A 82 -8.10 -16.50 -9.94
N SER A 83 -6.95 -15.96 -9.54
CA SER A 83 -5.68 -16.69 -9.43
C SER A 83 -5.60 -17.60 -8.19
N ILE A 84 -6.41 -17.32 -7.15
CA ILE A 84 -6.46 -18.12 -5.92
C ILE A 84 -7.14 -19.48 -6.17
N GLY A 85 -8.22 -19.48 -6.96
CA GLY A 85 -9.03 -20.68 -7.19
C GLY A 85 -8.22 -21.91 -7.61
N PRO A 86 -7.45 -21.87 -8.70
CA PRO A 86 -6.62 -23.00 -9.14
C PRO A 86 -5.58 -23.46 -8.12
N ASN A 87 -5.10 -22.54 -7.27
CA ASN A 87 -4.04 -22.77 -6.29
C ASN A 87 -4.57 -22.92 -4.84
N LEU A 88 -5.88 -23.11 -4.65
CA LEU A 88 -6.53 -23.11 -3.35
C LEU A 88 -5.88 -24.10 -2.36
N ALA A 89 -5.50 -25.30 -2.82
CA ALA A 89 -4.85 -26.29 -1.97
C ALA A 89 -3.50 -25.82 -1.42
N ALA A 90 -2.70 -25.12 -2.23
CA ALA A 90 -1.42 -24.53 -1.82
C ALA A 90 -1.65 -23.38 -0.82
N VAL A 91 -2.62 -22.51 -1.09
CA VAL A 91 -3.00 -21.41 -0.20
C VAL A 91 -3.49 -21.88 1.16
N LEU A 92 -4.32 -22.94 1.20
CA LEU A 92 -4.80 -23.50 2.46
C LEU A 92 -3.67 -24.11 3.28
N LYS A 93 -2.69 -24.76 2.65
CA LYS A 93 -1.49 -25.25 3.34
C LYS A 93 -0.65 -24.12 3.95
N ALA A 94 -0.62 -22.97 3.31
CA ALA A 94 0.07 -21.79 3.82
C ALA A 94 -0.76 -20.97 4.83
N GLY A 95 -1.99 -21.37 5.13
CA GLY A 95 -2.90 -20.66 6.02
C GLY A 95 -2.28 -20.16 7.32
N PRO A 96 -1.53 -20.98 8.09
CA PRO A 96 -0.84 -20.51 9.29
C PRO A 96 0.16 -19.39 9.04
N ALA A 97 0.92 -19.45 7.93
CA ALA A 97 1.87 -18.39 7.55
C ALA A 97 1.14 -17.11 7.13
N LEU A 98 0.04 -17.22 6.39
CA LEU A 98 -0.82 -16.11 6.02
C LEU A 98 -1.43 -15.41 7.24
N LEU A 99 -1.83 -16.14 8.26
CA LEU A 99 -2.31 -15.56 9.52
C LEU A 99 -1.19 -14.88 10.32
N LEU A 100 -0.01 -15.49 10.37
CA LEU A 100 1.14 -14.92 11.07
C LEU A 100 1.64 -13.61 10.46
N GLN A 101 1.52 -13.43 9.15
CA GLN A 101 1.94 -12.19 8.49
C GLN A 101 1.11 -10.97 8.94
N GLU A 102 -0.18 -11.17 9.32
CA GLU A 102 -1.01 -10.07 9.82
C GLU A 102 -0.44 -9.47 11.12
N PHE A 103 0.17 -10.29 11.97
CA PHE A 103 0.94 -9.78 13.11
C PHE A 103 2.21 -9.05 12.67
N GLY A 104 2.80 -9.40 11.53
CA GLY A 104 3.92 -8.69 10.92
C GLY A 104 3.59 -7.24 10.54
N ASN A 105 2.33 -6.96 10.21
CA ASN A 105 1.84 -5.61 9.94
C ASN A 105 2.03 -4.66 11.13
N LEU A 106 1.99 -5.16 12.37
CA LEU A 106 2.28 -4.38 13.58
C LEU A 106 3.76 -3.96 13.67
N GLY A 107 4.66 -4.65 12.97
CA GLY A 107 6.07 -4.30 12.89
C GLY A 107 6.32 -2.89 12.35
N THR A 108 5.44 -2.42 11.46
CA THR A 108 5.48 -1.04 10.95
C THR A 108 5.39 -0.04 12.10
N ILE A 109 4.47 -0.25 13.04
CA ILE A 109 4.29 0.64 14.21
C ILE A 109 5.53 0.60 15.10
N LEU A 110 6.08 -0.60 15.35
CA LEU A 110 7.23 -0.78 16.23
C LEU A 110 8.50 -0.12 15.71
N ILE A 111 8.63 0.01 14.39
CA ILE A 111 9.81 0.62 13.75
C ILE A 111 9.53 2.08 13.37
N ALA A 112 8.44 2.34 12.66
CA ALA A 112 8.18 3.66 12.10
C ALA A 112 7.85 4.70 13.19
N LEU A 113 7.04 4.34 14.19
CA LEU A 113 6.67 5.30 15.24
C LEU A 113 7.85 5.78 16.09
N PRO A 114 8.74 4.92 16.61
CA PRO A 114 9.94 5.40 17.30
C PRO A 114 10.84 6.27 16.43
N VAL A 115 11.02 5.92 15.16
CA VAL A 115 11.79 6.73 14.21
C VAL A 115 11.15 8.10 14.04
N ALA A 116 9.84 8.16 13.80
CA ALA A 116 9.10 9.41 13.62
C ALA A 116 9.17 10.30 14.88
N VAL A 117 8.99 9.71 16.06
CA VAL A 117 8.92 10.46 17.33
C VAL A 117 10.29 10.84 17.87
N LEU A 118 11.27 9.90 17.87
CA LEU A 118 12.57 10.11 18.53
C LEU A 118 13.59 10.76 17.61
N ILE A 119 13.61 10.39 16.33
CA ILE A 119 14.56 10.91 15.33
C ILE A 119 14.02 12.17 14.69
N PHE A 120 12.83 12.10 14.11
CA PHE A 120 12.22 13.25 13.41
C PHE A 120 11.48 14.19 14.34
N LYS A 121 11.33 13.86 15.63
CA LYS A 121 10.67 14.67 16.67
C LYS A 121 9.24 15.11 16.29
N MET A 122 8.58 14.27 15.51
CA MET A 122 7.20 14.52 15.10
C MET A 122 6.26 14.49 16.32
N ASP A 123 5.19 15.24 16.22
CA ASP A 123 4.09 15.26 17.19
C ASP A 123 3.04 14.16 16.88
N ARG A 124 1.78 14.44 17.10
CA ARG A 124 0.66 13.52 16.82
C ARG A 124 0.56 13.12 15.33
N THR A 125 1.18 13.86 14.42
CA THR A 125 1.34 13.48 13.01
C THR A 125 2.03 12.11 12.87
N ALA A 126 2.96 11.78 13.78
CA ALA A 126 3.60 10.46 13.83
C ALA A 126 2.61 9.32 13.99
N VAL A 127 1.52 9.51 14.75
CA VAL A 127 0.47 8.49 14.93
C VAL A 127 -0.21 8.19 13.60
N GLY A 128 -0.61 9.24 12.88
CA GLY A 128 -1.29 9.08 11.60
C GLY A 128 -0.45 8.39 10.52
N CYS A 129 0.86 8.69 10.45
CA CYS A 129 1.72 8.14 9.40
C CYS A 129 2.28 6.74 9.70
N SER A 130 2.20 6.24 10.95
CA SER A 130 2.92 5.01 11.35
C SER A 130 2.03 3.80 11.62
N PHE A 131 0.70 3.93 11.74
CA PHE A 131 -0.15 2.79 12.10
C PHE A 131 -0.81 2.07 10.91
N SER A 132 -0.50 2.44 9.70
CA SER A 132 -1.19 1.97 8.50
C SER A 132 -0.99 0.47 8.26
N ILE A 133 -2.04 -0.32 8.50
CA ILE A 133 -2.14 -1.74 8.13
C ILE A 133 -2.92 -1.86 6.82
N SER A 134 -4.17 -1.37 6.81
CA SER A 134 -4.97 -1.24 5.59
C SER A 134 -4.94 0.22 5.16
N ARG A 135 -4.37 0.46 4.00
CA ARG A 135 -4.04 1.81 3.55
C ARG A 135 -5.26 2.72 3.44
N GLU A 136 -6.28 2.28 2.71
CA GLU A 136 -7.55 2.99 2.54
C GLU A 136 -8.36 2.97 3.83
N GLY A 137 -8.37 1.84 4.53
CA GLY A 137 -9.04 1.69 5.82
C GLY A 137 -8.46 2.59 6.89
N SER A 138 -7.13 2.72 6.96
CA SER A 138 -6.47 3.61 7.93
C SER A 138 -6.81 5.08 7.69
N LEU A 139 -6.89 5.50 6.41
CA LEU A 139 -7.31 6.84 6.06
C LEU A 139 -8.76 7.11 6.52
N ALA A 140 -9.67 6.18 6.24
CA ALA A 140 -11.07 6.29 6.66
C ALA A 140 -11.23 6.36 8.18
N ILE A 141 -10.53 5.51 8.93
CA ILE A 141 -10.55 5.49 10.39
C ILE A 141 -10.08 6.83 10.98
N VAL A 142 -8.96 7.36 10.47
CA VAL A 142 -8.42 8.63 10.97
C VAL A 142 -9.32 9.80 10.59
N ALA A 143 -9.88 9.79 9.38
CA ALA A 143 -10.83 10.81 8.95
C ALA A 143 -12.07 10.88 9.87
N ASP A 144 -12.59 9.71 10.26
CA ASP A 144 -13.76 9.59 11.15
C ASP A 144 -13.43 9.97 12.60
N MET A 145 -12.33 9.47 13.15
CA MET A 145 -11.97 9.63 14.57
C MET A 145 -11.32 10.97 14.91
N TYR A 146 -10.52 11.53 14.04
CA TYR A 146 -9.72 12.74 14.31
C TYR A 146 -9.99 13.89 13.32
N GLY A 147 -10.57 13.60 12.17
CA GLY A 147 -10.69 14.55 11.06
C GLY A 147 -9.40 14.66 10.24
N LEU A 148 -9.52 14.92 8.94
CA LEU A 148 -8.36 15.02 8.04
C LEU A 148 -7.50 16.27 8.28
N ASP A 149 -8.06 17.32 8.86
CA ASP A 149 -7.33 18.54 9.20
C ASP A 149 -6.55 18.44 10.53
N SER A 150 -6.74 17.34 11.28
CA SER A 150 -5.98 17.06 12.52
C SER A 150 -4.51 16.71 12.19
N PRO A 151 -3.60 16.79 13.18
CA PRO A 151 -2.24 16.29 13.01
C PRO A 151 -2.19 14.83 12.57
N GLU A 152 -3.05 13.95 13.12
CA GLU A 152 -3.19 12.56 12.72
C GLU A 152 -3.69 12.44 11.29
N GLY A 153 -4.66 13.27 10.89
CA GLY A 153 -5.18 13.34 9.52
C GLY A 153 -4.11 13.72 8.52
N GLN A 154 -3.34 14.76 8.82
CA GLN A 154 -2.21 15.18 7.99
C GLN A 154 -1.13 14.08 7.91
N GLY A 155 -0.88 13.36 9.00
CA GLY A 155 0.05 12.24 9.05
C GLY A 155 -0.37 11.10 8.15
N VAL A 156 -1.62 10.64 8.24
CA VAL A 156 -2.12 9.54 7.40
C VAL A 156 -2.18 9.93 5.93
N MET A 157 -2.56 11.17 5.61
CA MET A 157 -2.57 11.67 4.23
C MET A 157 -1.17 11.74 3.64
N GLY A 158 -0.21 12.29 4.40
CA GLY A 158 1.20 12.34 3.99
C GLY A 158 1.78 10.95 3.75
N GLY A 159 1.53 10.00 4.66
CA GLY A 159 1.91 8.59 4.52
C GLY A 159 1.22 7.93 3.31
N TYR A 160 -0.04 8.21 3.07
CA TYR A 160 -0.80 7.70 1.93
C TYR A 160 -0.20 8.17 0.59
N ILE A 161 0.04 9.46 0.42
CA ILE A 161 0.58 10.05 -0.82
C ILE A 161 2.01 9.57 -1.06
N THR A 162 2.88 9.73 -0.05
CA THR A 162 4.30 9.33 -0.13
C THR A 162 4.44 7.84 -0.39
N GLY A 163 3.65 7.01 0.31
CA GLY A 163 3.63 5.58 0.13
C GLY A 163 3.18 5.16 -1.27
N THR A 164 2.29 5.88 -1.94
CA THR A 164 1.89 5.57 -3.32
C THR A 164 3.06 5.76 -4.28
N VAL A 165 3.78 6.84 -4.15
CA VAL A 165 4.86 7.21 -5.08
C VAL A 165 6.17 6.48 -4.72
N LEU A 166 6.69 6.75 -3.52
CA LEU A 166 7.99 6.23 -3.11
C LEU A 166 7.94 4.78 -2.63
N GLY A 167 6.85 4.39 -1.96
CA GLY A 167 6.70 3.03 -1.44
C GLY A 167 6.62 1.99 -2.53
N THR A 168 5.97 2.29 -3.65
CA THR A 168 5.90 1.38 -4.80
C THR A 168 7.30 1.13 -5.39
N LEU A 169 8.07 2.20 -5.60
CA LEU A 169 9.44 2.09 -6.09
C LEU A 169 10.34 1.37 -5.08
N PHE A 170 10.27 1.76 -3.81
CA PHE A 170 11.05 1.17 -2.73
C PHE A 170 10.81 -0.34 -2.59
N ASN A 171 9.55 -0.79 -2.63
CA ASN A 171 9.22 -2.21 -2.53
C ASN A 171 9.79 -3.03 -3.68
N GLY A 172 9.76 -2.52 -4.91
CA GLY A 172 10.37 -3.18 -6.05
C GLY A 172 11.89 -3.37 -5.88
N ILE A 173 12.58 -2.31 -5.41
CA ILE A 173 14.02 -2.34 -5.13
C ILE A 173 14.33 -3.28 -3.95
N LEU A 174 13.59 -3.15 -2.85
CA LEU A 174 13.77 -3.95 -1.64
C LEU A 174 13.63 -5.45 -1.94
N VAL A 175 12.56 -5.84 -2.65
CA VAL A 175 12.33 -7.24 -2.99
C VAL A 175 13.42 -7.77 -3.91
N SER A 176 13.86 -6.99 -4.91
CA SER A 176 14.98 -7.38 -5.77
C SER A 176 16.26 -7.62 -4.96
N PHE A 177 16.53 -6.76 -3.99
CA PHE A 177 17.64 -6.95 -3.06
C PHE A 177 17.49 -8.21 -2.20
N LEU A 178 16.29 -8.46 -1.62
CA LEU A 178 16.02 -9.64 -0.81
C LEU A 178 16.15 -10.95 -1.61
N ILE A 179 15.75 -10.94 -2.89
CA ILE A 179 15.94 -12.08 -3.80
C ILE A 179 17.45 -12.34 -3.97
N SER A 180 18.26 -11.29 -4.16
CA SER A 180 19.71 -11.44 -4.35
C SER A 180 20.43 -12.02 -3.12
N LEU A 181 19.90 -11.81 -1.92
CA LEU A 181 20.43 -12.41 -0.68
C LEU A 181 20.15 -13.92 -0.58
N ASN A 182 19.16 -14.44 -1.31
CA ASN A 182 18.75 -15.85 -1.30
C ASN A 182 18.47 -16.43 0.09
N ILE A 183 17.93 -15.60 1.01
CA ILE A 183 17.63 -15.98 2.40
C ILE A 183 16.17 -16.44 2.51
N PHE A 184 15.27 -15.81 1.75
CA PHE A 184 13.84 -16.03 1.86
C PHE A 184 13.32 -16.91 0.72
N HIS A 185 12.38 -17.81 1.07
CA HIS A 185 11.68 -18.59 0.06
C HIS A 185 10.79 -17.66 -0.81
N PRO A 186 10.65 -17.91 -2.13
CA PRO A 186 9.83 -17.07 -3.02
C PRO A 186 8.38 -16.89 -2.55
N TYR A 187 7.77 -17.90 -1.96
CA TYR A 187 6.41 -17.82 -1.41
C TYR A 187 6.31 -16.88 -0.20
N ALA A 188 7.35 -16.84 0.64
CA ALA A 188 7.39 -15.92 1.78
C ALA A 188 7.49 -14.47 1.29
N LEU A 189 8.31 -14.20 0.27
CA LEU A 189 8.39 -12.89 -0.37
C LEU A 189 7.07 -12.51 -1.04
N ALA A 190 6.39 -13.45 -1.68
CA ALA A 190 5.09 -13.24 -2.30
C ALA A 190 4.01 -12.89 -1.27
N MET A 191 3.94 -13.64 -0.16
CA MET A 191 3.01 -13.32 0.95
C MET A 191 3.31 -11.95 1.54
N ALA A 192 4.58 -11.64 1.81
CA ALA A 192 4.98 -10.33 2.32
C ALA A 192 4.63 -9.18 1.34
N ALA A 193 4.78 -9.41 0.03
CA ALA A 193 4.38 -8.44 -0.98
C ALA A 193 2.87 -8.12 -0.94
N GLY A 194 2.04 -9.10 -0.60
CA GLY A 194 0.59 -8.95 -0.52
C GLY A 194 0.08 -8.12 0.67
N THR A 195 0.90 -7.82 1.67
CA THR A 195 0.48 -7.04 2.86
C THR A 195 0.34 -5.54 2.59
N GLY A 196 0.85 -5.05 1.48
CA GLY A 196 0.78 -3.63 1.10
C GLY A 196 -0.50 -3.26 0.35
N SER A 197 -0.49 -2.11 -0.30
CA SER A 197 -1.52 -1.78 -1.27
C SER A 197 -1.33 -2.58 -2.57
N ALA A 198 -2.40 -2.73 -3.35
CA ALA A 198 -2.35 -3.46 -4.61
C ALA A 198 -1.26 -2.96 -5.58
N SER A 199 -0.96 -1.65 -5.59
CA SER A 199 0.13 -1.06 -6.38
C SER A 199 1.51 -1.45 -5.86
N MET A 200 1.72 -1.40 -4.55
CA MET A 200 2.98 -1.83 -3.92
C MET A 200 3.21 -3.32 -4.10
N MET A 201 2.15 -4.14 -3.94
CA MET A 201 2.20 -5.56 -4.19
C MET A 201 2.60 -5.86 -5.63
N SER A 202 1.98 -5.21 -6.61
CA SER A 202 2.32 -5.44 -8.03
C SER A 202 3.78 -5.10 -8.32
N ALA A 203 4.31 -4.03 -7.74
CA ALA A 203 5.70 -3.64 -7.89
C ALA A 203 6.69 -4.64 -7.25
N ALA A 204 6.32 -5.16 -6.07
CA ALA A 204 7.12 -6.17 -5.38
C ALA A 204 7.04 -7.55 -6.05
N LEU A 205 5.86 -7.92 -6.56
CA LEU A 205 5.60 -9.21 -7.16
C LEU A 205 6.34 -9.42 -8.50
N ALA A 206 6.47 -8.36 -9.29
CA ALA A 206 7.09 -8.45 -10.61
C ALA A 206 8.52 -9.05 -10.59
N PRO A 207 9.46 -8.56 -9.77
CA PRO A 207 10.80 -9.16 -9.71
C PRO A 207 10.80 -10.59 -9.15
N ILE A 208 9.84 -10.97 -8.29
CA ILE A 208 9.73 -12.33 -7.77
C ILE A 208 9.33 -13.29 -8.90
N VAL A 209 8.25 -12.98 -9.61
CA VAL A 209 7.74 -13.79 -10.74
C VAL A 209 8.81 -13.92 -11.83
N GLU A 210 9.53 -12.83 -12.10
CA GLU A 210 10.58 -12.82 -13.10
C GLU A 210 11.78 -13.68 -12.71
N SER A 211 12.15 -13.69 -11.44
CA SER A 211 13.26 -14.49 -10.92
C SER A 211 12.91 -15.98 -10.79
N PHE A 212 11.64 -16.30 -10.60
CA PHE A 212 11.15 -17.66 -10.39
C PHE A 212 9.99 -18.01 -11.33
N PRO A 213 10.19 -18.04 -12.66
CA PRO A 213 9.10 -18.22 -13.63
C PRO A 213 8.38 -19.57 -13.51
N ALA A 214 9.09 -20.62 -13.09
CA ALA A 214 8.48 -21.93 -12.86
C ALA A 214 7.47 -21.98 -11.73
N MET A 215 7.52 -21.01 -10.81
CA MET A 215 6.64 -20.88 -9.65
C MET A 215 5.68 -19.70 -9.77
N ALA A 216 5.58 -19.07 -10.94
CA ALA A 216 4.89 -17.79 -11.14
C ALA A 216 3.40 -17.82 -10.72
N GLU A 217 2.69 -18.89 -11.04
CA GLU A 217 1.26 -19.02 -10.72
C GLU A 217 1.04 -19.13 -9.20
N GLU A 218 1.83 -19.94 -8.51
CA GLU A 218 1.75 -20.10 -7.06
C GLU A 218 2.17 -18.81 -6.33
N ILE A 219 3.24 -18.15 -6.79
CA ILE A 219 3.71 -16.85 -6.28
C ILE A 219 2.58 -15.81 -6.36
N GLN A 220 1.91 -15.73 -7.51
CA GLN A 220 0.78 -14.82 -7.69
C GLN A 220 -0.40 -15.18 -6.77
N ALA A 221 -0.69 -16.48 -6.61
CA ALA A 221 -1.77 -16.96 -5.73
C ALA A 221 -1.49 -16.61 -4.26
N TYR A 222 -0.26 -16.79 -3.77
CA TYR A 222 0.12 -16.43 -2.40
C TYR A 222 0.04 -14.93 -2.16
N ALA A 223 0.54 -14.11 -3.07
CA ALA A 223 0.44 -12.65 -2.97
C ALA A 223 -1.02 -12.19 -2.99
N ALA A 224 -1.83 -12.75 -3.91
CA ALA A 224 -3.25 -12.45 -4.00
C ALA A 224 -4.02 -12.82 -2.73
N SER A 225 -3.73 -13.99 -2.15
CA SER A 225 -4.38 -14.48 -0.92
C SER A 225 -4.02 -13.57 0.27
N SER A 226 -2.76 -13.20 0.38
CA SER A 226 -2.28 -12.23 1.37
C SER A 226 -2.99 -10.87 1.23
N GLN A 227 -3.07 -10.35 0.01
CA GLN A 227 -3.73 -9.07 -0.27
C GLN A 227 -5.22 -9.10 0.08
N VAL A 228 -5.91 -10.19 -0.26
CA VAL A 228 -7.34 -10.35 0.06
C VAL A 228 -7.53 -10.43 1.58
N LEU A 229 -6.71 -11.20 2.29
CA LEU A 229 -6.76 -11.31 3.74
C LEU A 229 -6.55 -9.93 4.40
N THR A 230 -5.46 -9.26 4.09
CA THR A 230 -5.17 -7.91 4.63
C THR A 230 -6.25 -6.87 4.26
N SER A 231 -6.91 -7.02 3.11
CA SER A 231 -8.01 -6.13 2.73
C SER A 231 -9.28 -6.34 3.56
N VAL A 232 -9.52 -7.58 4.00
CA VAL A 232 -10.71 -7.94 4.81
C VAL A 232 -10.50 -7.62 6.28
N ASP A 233 -9.41 -8.09 6.86
CA ASP A 233 -9.15 -7.95 8.31
C ASP A 233 -8.40 -6.67 8.67
N GLY A 234 -7.67 -6.08 7.74
CA GLY A 234 -6.82 -4.92 7.99
C GLY A 234 -7.54 -3.70 8.56
N MET A 235 -8.82 -3.51 8.23
CA MET A 235 -9.64 -2.44 8.84
C MET A 235 -9.88 -2.74 10.32
N TYR A 236 -10.23 -3.97 10.67
CA TYR A 236 -10.47 -4.40 12.05
C TYR A 236 -9.18 -4.35 12.86
N MET A 237 -8.09 -4.87 12.30
CA MET A 237 -6.76 -4.79 12.90
C MET A 237 -6.32 -3.34 13.11
N SER A 238 -6.57 -2.46 12.14
CA SER A 238 -6.27 -1.02 12.27
C SER A 238 -7.05 -0.37 13.41
N LEU A 239 -8.35 -0.62 13.50
CA LEU A 239 -9.24 0.02 14.48
C LEU A 239 -9.02 -0.53 15.90
N PHE A 240 -8.97 -1.85 16.06
CA PHE A 240 -9.00 -2.49 17.39
C PHE A 240 -7.61 -2.75 17.96
N VAL A 241 -6.59 -2.88 17.12
CA VAL A 241 -5.25 -3.24 17.57
C VAL A 241 -4.23 -2.13 17.24
N ALA A 242 -4.08 -1.78 15.98
CA ALA A 242 -2.99 -0.92 15.55
C ALA A 242 -3.10 0.51 16.09
N LEU A 243 -4.26 1.14 15.96
CA LEU A 243 -4.44 2.52 16.40
C LEU A 243 -4.37 2.68 17.94
N PRO A 244 -5.02 1.81 18.76
CA PRO A 244 -4.82 1.82 20.20
C PRO A 244 -3.38 1.57 20.60
N PHE A 245 -2.70 0.61 19.98
CA PHE A 245 -1.31 0.29 20.24
C PHE A 245 -0.38 1.46 19.87
N THR A 246 -0.61 2.09 18.72
CA THR A 246 0.17 3.27 18.29
C THR A 246 -0.01 4.43 19.26
N ASN A 247 -1.24 4.72 19.70
CA ASN A 247 -1.50 5.76 20.69
C ASN A 247 -0.84 5.47 22.05
N TRP A 248 -0.89 4.21 22.50
CA TRP A 248 -0.21 3.80 23.74
C TRP A 248 1.30 3.96 23.62
N LEU A 249 1.90 3.48 22.53
CA LEU A 249 3.34 3.56 22.31
C LEU A 249 3.79 5.02 22.16
N TYR A 250 3.03 5.85 21.45
CA TYR A 250 3.29 7.29 21.33
C TYR A 250 3.36 7.99 22.69
N LYS A 251 2.35 7.77 23.55
CA LYS A 251 2.33 8.32 24.92
C LYS A 251 3.57 7.89 25.72
N LYS A 252 3.95 6.64 25.58
CA LYS A 252 5.15 6.08 26.25
C LYS A 252 6.44 6.74 25.76
N LEU A 253 6.57 6.95 24.45
CA LEU A 253 7.76 7.57 23.85
C LEU A 253 7.87 9.07 24.19
N LYS A 254 6.79 9.79 24.19
CA LYS A 254 6.74 11.22 24.54
C LYS A 254 6.74 11.47 26.05
N LYS A 255 6.71 10.42 26.90
CA LYS A 255 6.56 10.53 28.37
C LYS A 255 5.37 11.40 28.79
N GLU A 256 4.33 11.47 27.98
CA GLU A 256 3.10 12.16 28.32
C GLU A 256 2.43 11.43 29.52
N LYS A 257 2.26 12.15 30.64
CA LYS A 257 1.44 11.66 31.75
C LYS A 257 0.01 11.40 31.21
N PRO A 258 -0.65 10.30 31.64
CA PRO A 258 -2.03 10.09 31.26
C PRO A 258 -2.84 11.32 31.60
N ALA A 259 -3.53 11.91 30.64
CA ALA A 259 -4.46 12.99 30.88
C ALA A 259 -5.48 12.49 31.90
N ALA A 260 -5.49 13.10 33.10
CA ALA A 260 -6.49 12.86 34.11
C ALA A 260 -7.87 13.04 33.46
N GLY A 261 -8.70 12.01 33.54
CA GLY A 261 -9.94 11.90 32.79
C GLY A 261 -10.75 13.20 32.83
N LYS A 262 -11.08 13.73 31.66
CA LYS A 262 -12.27 14.56 31.55
C LYS A 262 -13.45 13.60 31.68
N ALA A 263 -13.99 13.51 32.89
CA ALA A 263 -15.30 12.95 33.12
C ALA A 263 -16.28 13.67 32.19
N GLU A 264 -17.02 12.90 31.44
CA GLU A 264 -18.20 13.32 30.71
C GLU A 264 -19.11 14.15 31.62
N LYS A 265 -19.50 15.32 31.16
CA LYS A 265 -20.73 15.97 31.57
C LYS A 265 -21.62 16.11 30.35
#